data_c50d87d9ac3cfec1891bbcc8192f9284
#
_entry.id   c50d87d9ac3cfec1891bbcc8192f9284
#
_cell.length_a   1.000
_cell.length_b   1.000
_cell.length_c   1.000
_cell.angle_alpha   90.00
_cell.angle_beta   90.00
_cell.angle_gamma   90.00
#
_symmetry.space_group_name_H-M   'P 1'
#
loop_
_entity.id
_entity.type
_entity.pdbx_description
1 polymer ?
#
loop_
_entity_poly.entity_id
_entity_poly.type
_entity_poly.pdbx_seq_one_letter_code
_entity_poly.pdbx_strand_id
1 'polypeptide(L)'
;MPDLLRTPADLARTVVIDLETTGLDPDGGDRVIEIAAVEVTPAGLRERSSLVDPGMAIPPDGMAIHGIDDAMVAGQPSFADVWPRLAPMVNDAVLVGHHIGFDLAFLEMECKRAGLEGPAPAIVVDTLDLARNVFHLVHCSLQAVAERIGIDHTDAHRALPDARATLAVYHAMLGAIRPPGVPTVGQLQRIVESLGQGGDGRSHIKRALRTAMQRGQNVVIDYTSGAGGALTTRREITITRIRPPYLEAQCHLRDAPRVFKLDRIRRVMQAPGADEDVTDAFNAPPSITLDDTSVG
;
A
#
# COMPACT_ATOMS: atom_id res chain seq x y z
N MET A 1 21.60 -2.73 14.39
CA MET A 1 20.26 -3.31 14.15
C MET A 1 19.54 -3.86 15.39
N PRO A 2 20.14 -4.60 16.35
CA PRO A 2 19.37 -5.07 17.53
C PRO A 2 18.71 -3.95 18.35
N ASP A 3 19.28 -2.77 18.33
CA ASP A 3 18.80 -1.61 19.09
C ASP A 3 17.54 -0.97 18.46
N LEU A 4 17.48 -0.93 17.14
CA LEU A 4 16.30 -0.38 16.41
C LEU A 4 15.03 -1.17 16.74
N LEU A 5 15.10 -2.50 16.78
CA LEU A 5 13.92 -3.35 17.03
C LEU A 5 13.34 -3.18 18.43
N ARG A 6 14.12 -2.70 19.40
CA ARG A 6 13.68 -2.41 20.77
C ARG A 6 13.24 -0.96 20.97
N THR A 7 13.52 -0.10 20.01
CA THR A 7 13.15 1.31 20.05
C THR A 7 11.62 1.45 19.91
N PRO A 8 10.93 2.25 20.73
CA PRO A 8 9.54 2.63 20.47
C PRO A 8 9.41 3.23 19.06
N ALA A 9 8.37 2.84 18.34
CA ALA A 9 8.24 3.20 16.93
C ALA A 9 8.06 4.70 16.69
N ASP A 10 7.52 5.44 17.68
CA ASP A 10 7.40 6.90 17.67
C ASP A 10 8.71 7.64 17.93
N LEU A 11 9.70 6.95 18.51
CA LEU A 11 11.05 7.47 18.76
C LEU A 11 12.07 6.98 17.72
N ALA A 12 11.68 6.05 16.86
CA ALA A 12 12.54 5.55 15.80
C ALA A 12 12.72 6.60 14.69
N ARG A 13 13.88 6.56 14.03
CA ARG A 13 14.10 7.36 12.84
C ARG A 13 13.10 6.91 11.76
N THR A 14 12.13 7.75 11.52
CA THR A 14 11.03 7.49 10.58
C THR A 14 11.12 8.46 9.41
N VAL A 15 10.93 7.95 8.20
CA VAL A 15 10.82 8.75 6.99
C VAL A 15 9.52 8.42 6.30
N VAL A 16 8.73 9.44 6.04
CA VAL A 16 7.56 9.33 5.17
C VAL A 16 7.95 9.80 3.79
N ILE A 17 7.59 9.02 2.77
CA ILE A 17 7.78 9.39 1.38
C ILE A 17 6.44 9.39 0.65
N ASP A 18 6.33 10.28 -0.33
CA ASP A 18 5.19 10.36 -1.23
C ASP A 18 5.65 10.89 -2.60
N LEU A 19 5.03 10.40 -3.67
CA LEU A 19 5.38 10.71 -5.05
C LEU A 19 4.15 11.16 -5.83
N GLU A 20 4.36 12.13 -6.75
CA GLU A 20 3.48 12.35 -7.88
C GLU A 20 4.12 11.80 -9.16
N THR A 21 3.31 11.28 -10.06
CA THR A 21 3.77 10.53 -11.23
C THR A 21 2.98 10.87 -12.49
N THR A 22 3.56 10.60 -13.67
CA THR A 22 2.88 10.80 -14.95
C THR A 22 1.74 9.82 -15.19
N GLY A 23 1.70 8.71 -14.44
CA GLY A 23 0.70 7.66 -14.55
C GLY A 23 0.87 6.59 -13.49
N LEU A 24 0.37 5.38 -13.72
CA LEU A 24 0.28 4.33 -12.70
C LEU A 24 1.17 3.12 -12.98
N ASP A 25 1.89 3.09 -14.10
CA ASP A 25 2.66 1.94 -14.59
C ASP A 25 4.14 2.29 -14.80
N PRO A 26 4.99 2.12 -13.75
CA PRO A 26 6.41 2.40 -13.86
C PRO A 26 7.12 1.49 -14.88
N ASP A 27 6.67 0.23 -15.04
CA ASP A 27 7.21 -0.69 -16.05
C ASP A 27 6.79 -0.28 -17.48
N GLY A 28 5.59 0.30 -17.62
CA GLY A 28 5.04 0.82 -18.87
C GLY A 28 5.66 2.14 -19.33
N GLY A 29 6.49 2.77 -18.51
CA GLY A 29 7.22 3.97 -18.88
C GLY A 29 6.83 5.23 -18.11
N ASP A 30 5.88 5.16 -17.21
CA ASP A 30 5.52 6.30 -16.35
C ASP A 30 6.70 6.72 -15.47
N ARG A 31 6.73 7.99 -15.12
CA ARG A 31 7.85 8.66 -14.48
C ARG A 31 7.42 9.42 -13.22
N VAL A 32 8.35 9.62 -12.30
CA VAL A 32 8.20 10.51 -11.15
C VAL A 32 8.28 11.98 -11.61
N ILE A 33 7.37 12.83 -11.13
CA ILE A 33 7.31 14.28 -11.41
C ILE A 33 7.40 15.14 -10.16
N GLU A 34 7.08 14.61 -8.99
CA GLU A 34 7.33 15.22 -7.70
C GLU A 34 7.72 14.14 -6.68
N ILE A 35 8.64 14.46 -5.78
CA ILE A 35 9.05 13.59 -4.69
C ILE A 35 9.15 14.39 -3.41
N ALA A 36 8.60 13.88 -2.32
CA ALA A 36 8.76 14.47 -1.01
C ALA A 36 9.17 13.41 0.02
N ALA A 37 9.99 13.82 0.97
CA ALA A 37 10.37 13.05 2.13
C ALA A 37 10.29 13.90 3.40
N VAL A 38 9.62 13.37 4.42
CA VAL A 38 9.52 13.97 5.77
C VAL A 38 10.18 13.03 6.76
N GLU A 39 11.29 13.43 7.33
CA GLU A 39 12.04 12.67 8.32
C GLU A 39 11.76 13.17 9.73
N VAL A 40 11.40 12.24 10.61
CA VAL A 40 11.26 12.48 12.05
C VAL A 40 12.57 12.10 12.72
N THR A 41 13.17 13.05 13.42
CA THR A 41 14.39 12.85 14.19
C THR A 41 14.20 13.39 15.61
N PRO A 42 15.03 13.00 16.58
CA PRO A 42 15.00 13.60 17.92
C PRO A 42 15.20 15.13 17.92
N ALA A 43 15.78 15.68 16.86
CA ALA A 43 15.99 17.13 16.70
C ALA A 43 14.77 17.86 16.06
N GLY A 44 13.74 17.13 15.65
CA GLY A 44 12.55 17.65 14.98
C GLY A 44 12.36 17.09 13.58
N LEU A 45 11.49 17.74 12.80
CA LEU A 45 11.18 17.34 11.42
C LEU A 45 12.22 17.92 10.44
N ARG A 46 12.62 17.12 9.48
CA ARG A 46 13.41 17.53 8.34
C ARG A 46 12.65 17.15 7.06
N GLU A 47 12.33 18.15 6.25
CA GLU A 47 11.56 17.98 5.03
C GLU A 47 12.42 18.26 3.81
N ARG A 48 12.17 17.51 2.77
CA ARG A 48 12.71 17.72 1.43
C ARG A 48 11.62 17.43 0.42
N SER A 49 11.48 18.29 -0.58
CA SER A 49 10.64 18.04 -1.73
C SER A 49 11.31 18.62 -2.98
N SER A 50 11.01 18.04 -4.12
CA SER A 50 11.47 18.52 -5.42
C SER A 50 10.48 18.12 -6.49
N LEU A 51 10.17 19.05 -7.40
CA LEU A 51 9.70 18.69 -8.71
C LEU A 51 10.84 17.97 -9.45
N VAL A 52 10.48 17.09 -10.36
CA VAL A 52 11.39 16.27 -11.15
C VAL A 52 11.01 16.41 -12.63
N ASP A 53 11.98 16.72 -13.48
CA ASP A 53 11.76 16.67 -14.93
C ASP A 53 11.67 15.20 -15.37
N PRO A 54 10.50 14.72 -15.83
CA PRO A 54 10.34 13.33 -16.23
C PRO A 54 10.98 13.01 -17.60
N GLY A 55 11.38 14.03 -18.37
CA GLY A 55 11.85 13.88 -19.74
C GLY A 55 10.77 13.45 -20.73
N MET A 56 9.50 13.61 -20.38
CA MET A 56 8.33 13.30 -21.22
C MET A 56 7.17 14.23 -20.87
N ALA A 57 6.20 14.35 -21.78
CA ALA A 57 4.99 15.12 -21.53
C ALA A 57 4.12 14.47 -20.43
N ILE A 58 3.53 15.30 -19.58
CA ILE A 58 2.62 14.87 -18.52
C ILE A 58 1.22 14.66 -19.10
N PRO A 59 0.61 13.46 -18.95
CA PRO A 59 -0.73 13.22 -19.44
C PRO A 59 -1.79 14.12 -18.79
N PRO A 60 -2.80 14.61 -19.54
CA PRO A 60 -3.83 15.50 -19.01
C PRO A 60 -4.62 14.92 -17.82
N ASP A 61 -4.83 13.61 -17.81
CA ASP A 61 -5.54 12.93 -16.71
C ASP A 61 -4.76 13.02 -15.39
N GLY A 62 -3.43 12.93 -15.44
CA GLY A 62 -2.55 13.14 -14.28
C GLY A 62 -2.58 14.59 -13.82
N MET A 63 -2.41 15.55 -14.74
CA MET A 63 -2.50 16.98 -14.42
C MET A 63 -3.82 17.36 -13.71
N ALA A 64 -4.92 16.75 -14.10
CA ALA A 64 -6.21 17.01 -13.46
C ALA A 64 -6.26 16.55 -11.97
N ILE A 65 -5.35 15.67 -11.56
CA ILE A 65 -5.26 15.12 -10.20
C ILE A 65 -4.31 15.96 -9.35
N HIS A 66 -3.04 16.08 -9.75
CA HIS A 66 -1.97 16.68 -8.94
C HIS A 66 -1.67 18.15 -9.32
N GLY A 67 -2.23 18.65 -10.41
CA GLY A 67 -2.06 20.06 -10.85
C GLY A 67 -0.67 20.41 -11.34
N ILE A 68 0.21 19.44 -11.56
CA ILE A 68 1.57 19.66 -12.09
C ILE A 68 1.52 19.56 -13.61
N ASP A 69 1.98 20.58 -14.30
CA ASP A 69 2.04 20.63 -15.76
C ASP A 69 3.49 20.61 -16.29
N ASP A 70 3.63 20.48 -17.62
CA ASP A 70 4.92 20.45 -18.30
C ASP A 70 5.75 21.69 -18.02
N ALA A 71 5.14 22.87 -17.86
CA ALA A 71 5.85 24.11 -17.61
C ALA A 71 6.48 24.15 -16.20
N MET A 72 5.83 23.51 -15.23
CA MET A 72 6.33 23.41 -13.85
C MET A 72 7.54 22.49 -13.73
N VAL A 73 7.62 21.44 -14.51
CA VAL A 73 8.72 20.45 -14.47
C VAL A 73 9.85 20.76 -15.43
N ALA A 74 9.61 21.64 -16.42
CA ALA A 74 10.62 22.02 -17.39
C ALA A 74 11.84 22.68 -16.72
N GLY A 75 13.02 22.05 -16.91
CA GLY A 75 14.28 22.54 -16.33
C GLY A 75 14.46 22.24 -14.84
N GLN A 76 13.55 21.47 -14.25
CA GLN A 76 13.74 20.91 -12.91
C GLN A 76 14.84 19.82 -12.94
N PRO A 77 15.44 19.49 -11.79
CA PRO A 77 16.43 18.41 -11.76
C PRO A 77 15.82 17.08 -12.20
N SER A 78 16.63 16.22 -12.81
CA SER A 78 16.22 14.85 -13.12
C SER A 78 16.10 14.02 -11.84
N PHE A 79 15.43 12.85 -11.92
CA PHE A 79 15.41 11.90 -10.81
C PHE A 79 16.82 11.49 -10.36
N ALA A 80 17.76 11.33 -11.31
CA ALA A 80 19.15 11.02 -11.03
C ALA A 80 19.88 12.09 -10.20
N ASP A 81 19.46 13.35 -10.29
CA ASP A 81 20.02 14.46 -9.50
C ASP A 81 19.36 14.57 -8.10
N VAL A 82 18.10 14.17 -7.99
CA VAL A 82 17.30 14.31 -6.75
C VAL A 82 17.54 13.13 -5.82
N TRP A 83 17.46 11.88 -6.33
CA TRP A 83 17.50 10.68 -5.52
C TRP A 83 18.76 10.56 -4.62
N PRO A 84 19.99 10.83 -5.08
CA PRO A 84 21.17 10.73 -4.24
C PRO A 84 21.15 11.64 -2.99
N ARG A 85 20.30 12.68 -3.01
CA ARG A 85 20.11 13.60 -1.87
C ARG A 85 19.02 13.09 -0.90
N LEU A 86 18.13 12.23 -1.35
CA LEU A 86 17.02 11.66 -0.57
C LEU A 86 17.33 10.25 -0.06
N ALA A 87 18.06 9.44 -0.82
CA ALA A 87 18.41 8.07 -0.46
C ALA A 87 19.00 7.93 0.96
N PRO A 88 19.89 8.84 1.44
CA PRO A 88 20.41 8.76 2.82
C PRO A 88 19.34 9.00 3.90
N MET A 89 18.22 9.64 3.58
CA MET A 89 17.07 9.75 4.50
C MET A 89 16.32 8.44 4.59
N VAL A 90 16.11 7.78 3.46
CA VAL A 90 15.30 6.55 3.32
C VAL A 90 16.03 5.31 3.84
N ASN A 91 17.35 5.22 3.57
CA ASN A 91 18.12 4.05 3.94
C ASN A 91 18.22 3.90 5.47
N ASP A 92 18.10 2.66 5.94
CA ASP A 92 18.14 2.28 7.35
C ASP A 92 17.07 2.94 8.25
N ALA A 93 16.03 3.56 7.66
CA ALA A 93 14.91 4.17 8.37
C ALA A 93 13.69 3.24 8.43
N VAL A 94 12.75 3.55 9.32
CA VAL A 94 11.36 3.10 9.21
C VAL A 94 10.74 3.92 8.08
N LEU A 95 10.55 3.31 6.91
CA LEU A 95 9.93 3.97 5.76
C LEU A 95 8.43 3.81 5.80
N VAL A 96 7.72 4.91 5.74
CA VAL A 96 6.25 4.97 5.82
C VAL A 96 5.69 5.63 4.57
N GLY A 97 4.56 5.14 4.10
CA GLY A 97 3.75 5.78 3.06
C GLY A 97 2.31 5.33 3.13
N HIS A 98 1.46 5.95 2.33
CA HIS A 98 0.07 5.55 2.18
C HIS A 98 -0.12 4.88 0.82
N HIS A 99 -0.14 3.55 0.78
CA HIS A 99 0.02 2.73 -0.42
C HIS A 99 1.47 2.70 -0.92
N ILE A 100 2.40 2.66 0.00
CA ILE A 100 3.85 2.77 -0.21
C ILE A 100 4.41 1.80 -1.28
N GLY A 101 3.74 0.68 -1.53
CA GLY A 101 4.12 -0.25 -2.59
C GLY A 101 4.11 0.37 -3.98
N PHE A 102 3.26 1.40 -4.20
CA PHE A 102 3.25 2.18 -5.43
C PHE A 102 4.52 3.03 -5.54
N ASP A 103 4.85 3.79 -4.50
CA ASP A 103 6.02 4.66 -4.47
C ASP A 103 7.32 3.87 -4.62
N LEU A 104 7.45 2.75 -3.91
CA LEU A 104 8.62 1.88 -3.99
C LEU A 104 8.82 1.33 -5.41
N ALA A 105 7.74 0.94 -6.11
CA ALA A 105 7.85 0.46 -7.48
C ALA A 105 8.39 1.54 -8.44
N PHE A 106 7.94 2.79 -8.26
CA PHE A 106 8.48 3.92 -9.03
C PHE A 106 9.92 4.22 -8.68
N LEU A 107 10.27 4.28 -7.39
CA LEU A 107 11.65 4.52 -6.95
C LEU A 107 12.61 3.46 -7.47
N GLU A 108 12.24 2.18 -7.38
CA GLU A 108 13.05 1.07 -7.88
C GLU A 108 13.26 1.18 -9.40
N MET A 109 12.20 1.49 -10.14
CA MET A 109 12.28 1.63 -11.60
C MET A 109 13.10 2.84 -12.02
N GLU A 110 12.91 3.99 -11.38
CA GLU A 110 13.69 5.20 -11.65
C GLU A 110 15.17 5.00 -11.31
N CYS A 111 15.47 4.37 -10.16
CA CYS A 111 16.85 4.02 -9.81
C CYS A 111 17.47 3.09 -10.85
N LYS A 112 16.74 2.07 -11.29
CA LYS A 112 17.18 1.14 -12.34
C LYS A 112 17.48 1.88 -13.65
N ARG A 113 16.62 2.81 -14.07
CA ARG A 113 16.82 3.64 -15.28
C ARG A 113 18.05 4.52 -15.17
N ALA A 114 18.28 5.08 -13.97
CA ALA A 114 19.39 5.98 -13.70
C ALA A 114 20.72 5.25 -13.38
N GLY A 115 20.72 3.92 -13.23
CA GLY A 115 21.87 3.15 -12.79
C GLY A 115 22.29 3.45 -11.34
N LEU A 116 21.31 3.79 -10.49
CA LEU A 116 21.49 4.09 -9.08
C LEU A 116 21.03 2.93 -8.20
N GLU A 117 21.51 2.91 -6.96
CA GLU A 117 21.01 2.00 -5.94
C GLU A 117 19.58 2.41 -5.52
N GLY A 118 18.70 1.41 -5.40
CA GLY A 118 17.34 1.59 -4.95
C GLY A 118 17.22 1.90 -3.46
N PRO A 119 15.98 2.14 -2.97
CA PRO A 119 15.73 2.36 -1.54
C PRO A 119 16.06 1.11 -0.71
N ALA A 120 16.73 1.31 0.44
CA ALA A 120 17.11 0.25 1.37
C ALA A 120 16.66 0.57 2.81
N PRO A 121 15.34 0.68 3.07
CA PRO A 121 14.81 0.96 4.40
C PRO A 121 15.02 -0.25 5.34
N ALA A 122 15.06 0.02 6.66
CA ALA A 122 15.12 -1.03 7.66
C ALA A 122 13.80 -1.83 7.74
N ILE A 123 12.68 -1.11 7.72
CA ILE A 123 11.32 -1.67 7.58
C ILE A 123 10.46 -0.75 6.73
N VAL A 124 9.42 -1.31 6.12
CA VAL A 124 8.40 -0.57 5.36
C VAL A 124 7.06 -0.69 6.07
N VAL A 125 6.37 0.42 6.23
CA VAL A 125 5.04 0.49 6.86
C VAL A 125 4.06 1.14 5.89
N ASP A 126 3.02 0.42 5.53
CA ASP A 126 1.92 0.93 4.71
C ASP A 126 0.74 1.34 5.60
N THR A 127 0.47 2.64 5.70
CA THR A 127 -0.66 3.14 6.48
C THR A 127 -2.01 2.75 5.89
N LEU A 128 -2.09 2.50 4.56
CA LEU A 128 -3.28 1.96 3.92
C LEU A 128 -3.56 0.52 4.38
N ASP A 129 -2.52 -0.30 4.50
CA ASP A 129 -2.64 -1.68 5.00
C ASP A 129 -2.99 -1.71 6.49
N LEU A 130 -2.42 -0.81 7.29
CA LEU A 130 -2.83 -0.64 8.68
C LEU A 130 -4.30 -0.24 8.77
N ALA A 131 -4.74 0.77 7.99
CA ALA A 131 -6.13 1.22 7.96
C ALA A 131 -7.10 0.08 7.65
N ARG A 132 -6.76 -0.75 6.65
CA ARG A 132 -7.62 -1.87 6.20
C ARG A 132 -7.64 -3.04 7.13
N ASN A 133 -6.47 -3.47 7.59
CA ASN A 133 -6.27 -4.79 8.17
C ASN A 133 -6.13 -4.77 9.70
N VAL A 134 -5.67 -3.66 10.27
CA VAL A 134 -5.57 -3.47 11.73
C VAL A 134 -6.77 -2.69 12.25
N PHE A 135 -7.12 -1.59 11.58
CA PHE A 135 -8.22 -0.72 12.03
C PHE A 135 -9.56 -1.01 11.36
N HIS A 136 -9.58 -1.89 10.35
CA HIS A 136 -10.79 -2.33 9.63
C HIS A 136 -11.64 -1.18 9.10
N LEU A 137 -11.00 -0.10 8.63
CA LEU A 137 -11.69 1.05 8.10
C LEU A 137 -12.34 0.72 6.74
N VAL A 138 -13.54 1.26 6.50
CA VAL A 138 -14.27 1.08 5.24
C VAL A 138 -13.70 1.97 4.14
N HIS A 139 -13.40 3.22 4.50
CA HIS A 139 -12.79 4.21 3.62
C HIS A 139 -11.34 4.43 4.04
N CYS A 140 -10.42 4.10 3.16
CA CYS A 140 -9.00 4.02 3.47
C CYS A 140 -8.14 4.90 2.55
N SER A 141 -8.72 5.86 1.78
CA SER A 141 -7.90 6.89 1.15
C SER A 141 -7.24 7.76 2.22
N LEU A 142 -6.08 8.34 1.92
CA LEU A 142 -5.37 9.21 2.86
C LEU A 142 -6.30 10.31 3.39
N GLN A 143 -7.03 10.97 2.50
CA GLN A 143 -8.00 12.00 2.87
C GLN A 143 -9.07 11.47 3.84
N ALA A 144 -9.70 10.32 3.55
CA ALA A 144 -10.74 9.76 4.40
C ALA A 144 -10.23 9.36 5.79
N VAL A 145 -8.98 8.87 5.86
CA VAL A 145 -8.34 8.54 7.13
C VAL A 145 -7.96 9.80 7.90
N ALA A 146 -7.39 10.80 7.23
CA ALA A 146 -7.03 12.09 7.83
C ALA A 146 -8.27 12.81 8.42
N GLU A 147 -9.36 12.91 7.64
CA GLU A 147 -10.64 13.48 8.10
C GLU A 147 -11.16 12.76 9.34
N ARG A 148 -11.11 11.41 9.37
CA ARG A 148 -11.60 10.61 10.50
C ARG A 148 -10.86 10.88 11.80
N ILE A 149 -9.59 11.25 11.73
CA ILE A 149 -8.75 11.55 12.90
C ILE A 149 -8.59 13.07 13.15
N GLY A 150 -9.35 13.90 12.40
CA GLY A 150 -9.39 15.35 12.59
C GLY A 150 -8.16 16.08 12.05
N ILE A 151 -7.44 15.51 11.07
CA ILE A 151 -6.33 16.14 10.39
C ILE A 151 -6.86 16.86 9.15
N ASP A 152 -6.56 18.16 9.05
CA ASP A 152 -6.83 18.94 7.85
C ASP A 152 -5.86 18.54 6.73
N HIS A 153 -6.43 18.18 5.58
CA HIS A 153 -5.70 17.73 4.40
C HIS A 153 -6.32 18.34 3.13
N THR A 154 -6.28 19.67 3.06
CA THR A 154 -6.90 20.46 1.97
C THR A 154 -6.06 20.51 0.70
N ASP A 155 -4.73 20.40 0.82
CA ASP A 155 -3.78 20.46 -0.30
C ASP A 155 -3.41 19.05 -0.81
N ALA A 156 -4.41 18.17 -0.92
CA ALA A 156 -4.23 16.81 -1.42
C ALA A 156 -3.66 16.77 -2.85
N HIS A 157 -3.00 15.68 -3.18
CA HIS A 157 -2.33 15.46 -4.47
C HIS A 157 -1.14 16.39 -4.75
N ARG A 158 -0.36 16.62 -3.71
CA ARG A 158 0.98 17.17 -3.77
C ARG A 158 1.85 16.40 -2.79
N ALA A 159 3.02 15.98 -3.22
CA ALA A 159 3.84 15.03 -2.47
C ALA A 159 4.17 15.48 -1.04
N LEU A 160 4.50 16.75 -0.78
CA LEU A 160 4.84 17.18 0.57
C LEU A 160 3.64 17.29 1.51
N PRO A 161 2.50 17.89 1.14
CA PRO A 161 1.26 17.82 1.92
C PRO A 161 0.82 16.39 2.23
N ASP A 162 0.88 15.48 1.25
CA ASP A 162 0.47 14.08 1.40
C ASP A 162 1.41 13.33 2.35
N ALA A 163 2.73 13.55 2.24
CA ALA A 163 3.71 12.99 3.18
C ALA A 163 3.49 13.48 4.62
N ARG A 164 3.16 14.77 4.83
CA ARG A 164 2.83 15.33 6.16
C ARG A 164 1.55 14.71 6.74
N ALA A 165 0.49 14.60 5.92
CA ALA A 165 -0.76 13.96 6.33
C ALA A 165 -0.53 12.49 6.68
N THR A 166 0.26 11.77 5.85
CA THR A 166 0.63 10.37 6.10
C THR A 166 1.41 10.22 7.41
N LEU A 167 2.34 11.13 7.75
CA LEU A 167 3.05 11.13 9.02
C LEU A 167 2.09 11.27 10.20
N ALA A 168 1.15 12.21 10.11
CA ALA A 168 0.17 12.43 11.18
C ALA A 168 -0.76 11.23 11.35
N VAL A 169 -1.22 10.62 10.23
CA VAL A 169 -1.98 9.37 10.23
C VAL A 169 -1.17 8.24 10.88
N TYR A 170 0.09 8.07 10.52
CA TYR A 170 0.97 7.05 11.09
C TYR A 170 1.10 7.20 12.61
N HIS A 171 1.37 8.41 13.11
CA HIS A 171 1.47 8.66 14.56
C HIS A 171 0.15 8.37 15.29
N ALA A 172 -0.99 8.76 14.73
CA ALA A 172 -2.30 8.45 15.30
C ALA A 172 -2.54 6.93 15.36
N MET A 173 -2.15 6.21 14.30
CA MET A 173 -2.25 4.75 14.26
C MET A 173 -1.34 4.09 15.29
N LEU A 174 -0.10 4.54 15.46
CA LEU A 174 0.80 4.02 16.50
C LEU A 174 0.19 4.16 17.89
N GLY A 175 -0.40 5.32 18.21
CA GLY A 175 -1.07 5.56 19.48
C GLY A 175 -2.32 4.71 19.71
N ALA A 176 -2.95 4.24 18.63
CA ALA A 176 -4.16 3.40 18.67
C ALA A 176 -3.88 1.90 18.63
N ILE A 177 -2.69 1.46 18.21
CA ILE A 177 -2.28 0.05 18.26
C ILE A 177 -2.07 -0.35 19.72
N ARG A 178 -2.87 -1.32 20.22
CA ARG A 178 -2.75 -1.86 21.58
C ARG A 178 -1.97 -3.17 21.60
N PRO A 179 -1.12 -3.44 22.57
CA PRO A 179 -1.21 -3.42 24.04
C PRO A 179 -0.60 -2.14 24.66
N PRO A 180 -0.58 -1.97 26.00
CA PRO A 180 -0.42 -0.66 26.63
C PRO A 180 0.86 0.05 26.18
N GLY A 181 0.71 1.10 25.35
CA GLY A 181 1.79 1.93 24.86
C GLY A 181 2.11 1.77 23.37
N VAL A 182 2.96 2.66 22.88
CA VAL A 182 3.45 2.64 21.51
C VAL A 182 4.24 1.34 21.26
N PRO A 183 3.98 0.61 20.16
CA PRO A 183 4.73 -0.59 19.85
C PRO A 183 6.20 -0.27 19.60
N THR A 184 7.10 -1.19 19.92
CA THR A 184 8.48 -1.10 19.44
C THR A 184 8.54 -1.35 17.92
N VAL A 185 9.63 -0.91 17.30
CA VAL A 185 9.86 -1.19 15.86
C VAL A 185 9.77 -2.68 15.55
N GLY A 186 10.30 -3.55 16.43
CA GLY A 186 10.20 -5.00 16.25
C GLY A 186 8.77 -5.54 16.39
N GLN A 187 7.94 -4.95 17.24
CA GLN A 187 6.50 -5.30 17.31
C GLN A 187 5.77 -4.81 16.07
N LEU A 188 6.04 -3.58 15.63
CA LEU A 188 5.47 -3.02 14.41
C LEU A 188 5.88 -3.85 13.18
N GLN A 189 7.15 -4.27 13.12
CA GLN A 189 7.64 -5.15 12.05
C GLN A 189 6.87 -6.47 12.01
N ARG A 190 6.62 -7.13 13.15
CA ARG A 190 5.81 -8.35 13.20
C ARG A 190 4.38 -8.12 12.75
N ILE A 191 3.76 -6.98 13.12
CA ILE A 191 2.43 -6.60 12.61
C ILE A 191 2.49 -6.49 11.08
N VAL A 192 3.42 -5.72 10.53
CA VAL A 192 3.57 -5.53 9.09
C VAL A 192 3.87 -6.86 8.38
N GLU A 193 4.75 -7.69 8.91
CA GLU A 193 5.05 -9.01 8.36
C GLU A 193 3.82 -9.93 8.39
N SER A 194 3.01 -9.88 9.45
CA SER A 194 1.75 -10.62 9.50
C SER A 194 0.74 -10.13 8.47
N LEU A 195 0.72 -8.81 8.19
CA LEU A 195 -0.04 -8.22 7.10
C LEU A 195 0.58 -8.58 5.73
N GLY A 196 1.90 -8.61 5.62
CA GLY A 196 2.65 -8.96 4.42
C GLY A 196 2.62 -10.47 4.10
N GLN A 197 2.60 -11.34 5.10
CA GLN A 197 2.30 -12.77 4.93
C GLN A 197 0.80 -12.98 4.62
N GLY A 198 -0.04 -12.03 5.02
CA GLY A 198 -1.40 -11.84 4.59
C GLY A 198 -1.58 -10.85 3.43
N GLY A 199 -0.53 -10.35 2.80
CA GLY A 199 -0.37 -9.26 1.81
C GLY A 199 -1.63 -8.70 1.20
N ASP A 200 -1.93 -7.45 1.36
CA ASP A 200 -3.23 -6.77 1.30
C ASP A 200 -4.34 -7.67 1.92
N GLY A 201 -5.30 -7.24 2.69
CA GLY A 201 -6.36 -8.14 3.23
C GLY A 201 -7.00 -9.06 2.17
N ARG A 202 -6.35 -9.23 1.03
CA ARG A 202 -6.63 -9.97 -0.19
C ARG A 202 -5.55 -10.97 -0.60
N SER A 203 -4.43 -11.09 0.14
CA SER A 203 -3.49 -12.19 -0.16
C SER A 203 -4.13 -13.53 0.12
N HIS A 204 -4.96 -13.64 1.16
CA HIS A 204 -5.81 -14.82 1.33
C HIS A 204 -6.78 -14.97 0.15
N ILE A 205 -7.39 -13.87 -0.33
CA ILE A 205 -8.25 -13.86 -1.51
C ILE A 205 -7.44 -14.28 -2.75
N LYS A 206 -6.29 -13.64 -3.02
CA LYS A 206 -5.44 -13.97 -4.17
C LYS A 206 -4.92 -15.41 -4.09
N ARG A 207 -4.52 -15.88 -2.90
CA ARG A 207 -4.09 -17.25 -2.66
C ARG A 207 -5.26 -18.21 -2.89
N ALA A 208 -6.43 -17.96 -2.29
CA ALA A 208 -7.63 -18.77 -2.47
C ALA A 208 -8.03 -18.86 -3.95
N LEU A 209 -8.02 -17.74 -4.68
CA LEU A 209 -8.32 -17.71 -6.11
C LEU A 209 -7.30 -18.51 -6.93
N ARG A 210 -6.00 -18.39 -6.64
CA ARG A 210 -4.94 -19.16 -7.32
C ARG A 210 -5.07 -20.67 -7.03
N THR A 211 -5.32 -21.04 -5.76
CA THR A 211 -5.51 -22.42 -5.36
C THR A 211 -6.74 -23.03 -6.05
N ALA A 212 -7.87 -22.30 -6.08
CA ALA A 212 -9.07 -22.72 -6.76
C ALA A 212 -8.82 -22.91 -8.28
N MET A 213 -8.13 -21.96 -8.92
CA MET A 213 -7.77 -22.07 -10.33
C MET A 213 -6.87 -23.28 -10.60
N GLN A 214 -5.84 -23.51 -9.77
CA GLN A 214 -4.92 -24.64 -9.91
C GLN A 214 -5.64 -26.01 -9.74
N ARG A 215 -6.67 -26.04 -8.89
CA ARG A 215 -7.47 -27.26 -8.61
C ARG A 215 -8.68 -27.40 -9.52
N GLY A 216 -8.96 -26.44 -10.41
CA GLY A 216 -10.15 -26.41 -11.25
C GLY A 216 -11.46 -26.32 -10.47
N GLN A 217 -11.41 -25.77 -9.23
CA GLN A 217 -12.55 -25.69 -8.32
C GLN A 217 -13.35 -24.40 -8.55
N ASN A 218 -14.68 -24.51 -8.43
CA ASN A 218 -15.55 -23.33 -8.38
C ASN A 218 -15.40 -22.65 -7.02
N VAL A 219 -15.50 -21.33 -7.06
CA VAL A 219 -15.55 -20.49 -5.84
C VAL A 219 -16.72 -19.53 -5.90
N VAL A 220 -17.22 -19.17 -4.72
CA VAL A 220 -18.21 -18.10 -4.56
C VAL A 220 -17.48 -16.83 -4.14
N ILE A 221 -17.67 -15.75 -4.89
CA ILE A 221 -17.11 -14.44 -4.57
C ILE A 221 -18.19 -13.43 -4.18
N ASP A 222 -17.92 -12.62 -3.17
CA ASP A 222 -18.66 -11.40 -2.91
C ASP A 222 -17.98 -10.27 -3.69
N TYR A 223 -18.63 -9.75 -4.73
CA TYR A 223 -18.09 -8.78 -5.67
C TYR A 223 -18.84 -7.45 -5.60
N THR A 224 -18.11 -6.36 -5.42
CA THR A 224 -18.66 -5.00 -5.38
C THR A 224 -18.65 -4.37 -6.77
N SER A 225 -19.84 -3.97 -7.28
CA SER A 225 -19.99 -3.35 -8.60
C SER A 225 -20.58 -1.94 -8.50
N GLY A 226 -20.30 -1.11 -9.50
CA GLY A 226 -20.82 0.26 -9.62
C GLY A 226 -19.81 1.35 -9.22
N ALA A 227 -20.04 2.57 -9.72
CA ALA A 227 -19.35 3.77 -9.27
C ALA A 227 -19.74 4.03 -7.80
N GLY A 228 -18.75 4.10 -6.92
CA GLY A 228 -18.99 4.31 -5.48
C GLY A 228 -19.19 3.04 -4.64
N GLY A 229 -19.08 1.83 -5.19
CA GLY A 229 -19.10 0.60 -4.40
C GLY A 229 -20.45 0.22 -3.78
N ALA A 230 -21.56 0.71 -4.33
CA ALA A 230 -22.87 0.65 -3.72
C ALA A 230 -23.54 -0.74 -3.70
N LEU A 231 -23.12 -1.69 -4.53
CA LEU A 231 -23.79 -2.98 -4.64
C LEU A 231 -22.81 -4.14 -4.55
N THR A 232 -22.88 -4.93 -3.50
CA THR A 232 -22.17 -6.21 -3.39
C THR A 232 -23.06 -7.35 -3.85
N THR A 233 -22.59 -8.13 -4.82
CA THR A 233 -23.30 -9.30 -5.35
C THR A 233 -22.50 -10.56 -5.10
N ARG A 234 -23.19 -11.64 -4.72
CA ARG A 234 -22.60 -12.95 -4.56
C ARG A 234 -22.63 -13.71 -5.87
N ARG A 235 -21.48 -14.26 -6.30
CA ARG A 235 -21.35 -14.95 -7.59
C ARG A 235 -20.50 -16.20 -7.46
N GLU A 236 -21.04 -17.31 -7.94
CA GLU A 236 -20.24 -18.50 -8.20
C GLU A 236 -19.51 -18.36 -9.54
N ILE A 237 -18.19 -18.67 -9.51
CA ILE A 237 -17.32 -18.53 -10.69
C ILE A 237 -16.37 -19.71 -10.81
N THR A 238 -16.06 -20.11 -12.05
CA THR A 238 -14.92 -20.97 -12.40
C THR A 238 -13.82 -20.10 -12.99
N ILE A 239 -12.67 -20.05 -12.35
CA ILE A 239 -11.57 -19.16 -12.74
C ILE A 239 -10.84 -19.76 -13.95
N THR A 240 -10.75 -19.01 -15.03
CA THR A 240 -10.02 -19.39 -16.24
C THR A 240 -8.64 -18.78 -16.30
N ARG A 241 -8.46 -17.56 -15.77
CA ARG A 241 -7.19 -16.85 -15.80
C ARG A 241 -7.11 -15.76 -14.73
N ILE A 242 -5.93 -15.60 -14.13
CA ILE A 242 -5.62 -14.46 -13.24
C ILE A 242 -4.51 -13.65 -13.89
N ARG A 243 -4.83 -12.40 -14.25
CA ARG A 243 -3.89 -11.37 -14.73
C ARG A 243 -4.14 -10.10 -13.93
N PRO A 244 -3.40 -9.87 -12.83
CA PRO A 244 -3.59 -8.64 -12.06
C PRO A 244 -3.53 -7.39 -12.95
N PRO A 245 -4.42 -6.43 -12.75
CA PRO A 245 -5.43 -6.34 -11.66
C PRO A 245 -6.74 -7.10 -11.94
N TYR A 246 -6.82 -7.94 -12.96
CA TYR A 246 -8.04 -8.60 -13.41
C TYR A 246 -8.01 -10.12 -13.22
N LEU A 247 -9.22 -10.70 -13.13
CA LEU A 247 -9.50 -12.13 -13.09
C LEU A 247 -10.56 -12.43 -14.14
N GLU A 248 -10.26 -13.37 -15.04
CA GLU A 248 -11.19 -13.90 -16.05
C GLU A 248 -11.83 -15.18 -15.51
N ALA A 249 -13.15 -15.31 -15.58
CA ALA A 249 -13.86 -16.47 -15.05
C ALA A 249 -15.19 -16.68 -15.77
N GLN A 250 -15.65 -17.94 -15.84
CA GLN A 250 -17.05 -18.26 -16.14
C GLN A 250 -17.90 -17.89 -14.93
N CYS A 251 -18.88 -17.04 -15.10
CA CYS A 251 -19.80 -16.64 -14.03
C CYS A 251 -21.09 -17.46 -14.16
N HIS A 252 -21.35 -18.35 -13.20
CA HIS A 252 -22.51 -19.23 -13.23
C HIS A 252 -23.84 -18.49 -13.04
N LEU A 253 -23.84 -17.36 -12.30
CA LEU A 253 -25.04 -16.52 -12.14
C LEU A 253 -25.52 -15.91 -13.47
N ARG A 254 -24.63 -15.70 -14.43
CA ARG A 254 -24.94 -15.08 -15.72
C ARG A 254 -24.72 -16.02 -16.90
N ASP A 255 -24.26 -17.23 -16.62
CA ASP A 255 -23.86 -18.23 -17.60
C ASP A 255 -23.01 -17.69 -18.75
N ALA A 256 -22.01 -16.86 -18.40
CA ALA A 256 -21.17 -16.17 -19.37
C ALA A 256 -19.76 -15.91 -18.83
N PRO A 257 -18.74 -15.86 -19.72
CA PRO A 257 -17.41 -15.39 -19.34
C PRO A 257 -17.46 -13.94 -18.85
N ARG A 258 -16.74 -13.65 -17.77
CA ARG A 258 -16.67 -12.33 -17.15
C ARG A 258 -15.27 -11.99 -16.70
N VAL A 259 -14.97 -10.69 -16.71
CA VAL A 259 -13.76 -10.13 -16.14
C VAL A 259 -14.12 -9.43 -14.82
N PHE A 260 -13.41 -9.79 -13.77
CA PHE A 260 -13.58 -9.22 -12.45
C PHE A 260 -12.30 -8.46 -12.06
N LYS A 261 -12.44 -7.27 -11.50
CA LYS A 261 -11.30 -6.53 -10.95
C LYS A 261 -10.99 -7.09 -9.57
N LEU A 262 -9.75 -7.53 -9.33
CA LEU A 262 -9.35 -8.20 -8.09
C LEU A 262 -9.60 -7.35 -6.84
N ASP A 263 -9.43 -6.03 -6.95
CA ASP A 263 -9.67 -5.09 -5.86
C ASP A 263 -11.15 -4.92 -5.46
N ARG A 264 -12.08 -5.44 -6.28
CA ARG A 264 -13.53 -5.43 -6.01
C ARG A 264 -14.06 -6.74 -5.45
N ILE A 265 -13.23 -7.78 -5.33
CA ILE A 265 -13.58 -9.03 -4.66
C ILE A 265 -13.39 -8.81 -3.15
N ARG A 266 -14.46 -8.93 -2.38
CA ARG A 266 -14.47 -8.71 -0.93
C ARG A 266 -14.28 -9.99 -0.13
N ARG A 267 -14.74 -11.11 -0.68
CA ARG A 267 -14.69 -12.43 -0.04
C ARG A 267 -14.60 -13.53 -1.08
N VAL A 268 -13.91 -14.60 -0.73
CA VAL A 268 -13.89 -15.85 -1.51
C VAL A 268 -14.30 -16.98 -0.57
N MET A 269 -15.23 -17.81 -1.02
CA MET A 269 -15.76 -18.96 -0.28
C MET A 269 -15.73 -20.18 -1.21
N GLN A 270 -15.69 -21.38 -0.65
CA GLN A 270 -15.89 -22.60 -1.44
C GLN A 270 -17.31 -22.62 -2.02
N ALA A 271 -17.44 -23.15 -3.24
CA ALA A 271 -18.75 -23.46 -3.79
C ALA A 271 -19.36 -24.67 -3.05
N PRO A 272 -20.69 -24.72 -2.86
CA PRO A 272 -21.35 -25.87 -2.28
C PRO A 272 -21.05 -27.15 -3.07
N GLY A 273 -20.51 -28.18 -2.42
CA GLY A 273 -20.18 -29.46 -3.05
C GLY A 273 -18.69 -29.72 -3.32
N ALA A 274 -17.79 -28.82 -2.92
CA ALA A 274 -16.36 -29.12 -2.88
C ALA A 274 -15.98 -29.85 -1.58
N ASP A 275 -15.09 -30.86 -1.67
CA ASP A 275 -14.67 -31.70 -0.54
C ASP A 275 -14.22 -30.91 0.68
N GLU A 276 -14.57 -31.38 1.87
CA GLU A 276 -14.43 -30.73 3.19
C GLU A 276 -13.00 -30.40 3.64
N ASP A 277 -11.96 -30.80 2.92
CA ASP A 277 -10.57 -30.78 3.37
C ASP A 277 -9.86 -29.40 3.23
N VAL A 278 -10.58 -28.31 2.97
CA VAL A 278 -10.02 -26.96 2.74
C VAL A 278 -10.62 -25.89 3.66
N THR A 279 -11.46 -26.26 4.62
CA THR A 279 -12.19 -25.33 5.50
C THR A 279 -11.28 -24.46 6.37
N ASP A 280 -10.12 -24.95 6.79
CA ASP A 280 -9.21 -24.23 7.70
C ASP A 280 -8.43 -23.09 7.01
N ALA A 281 -8.21 -23.16 5.69
CA ALA A 281 -7.49 -22.12 4.97
C ALA A 281 -8.37 -20.89 4.60
N PHE A 282 -9.70 -21.04 4.65
CA PHE A 282 -10.64 -20.01 4.22
C PHE A 282 -11.28 -19.22 5.35
N ASN A 283 -11.34 -19.75 6.59
CA ASN A 283 -12.15 -19.19 7.67
C ASN A 283 -11.39 -18.75 8.92
N ALA A 284 -10.09 -18.95 9.02
CA ALA A 284 -9.33 -18.48 10.18
C ALA A 284 -9.14 -16.94 10.10
N PRO A 285 -9.74 -16.16 11.01
CA PRO A 285 -9.29 -14.80 11.22
C PRO A 285 -7.84 -14.86 11.72
N PRO A 286 -6.99 -13.90 11.40
CA PRO A 286 -5.66 -13.83 11.97
C PRO A 286 -5.80 -13.68 13.49
N SER A 287 -5.58 -14.76 14.23
CA SER A 287 -5.45 -14.71 15.67
C SER A 287 -4.10 -14.06 15.97
N ILE A 288 -4.10 -12.78 16.26
CA ILE A 288 -2.94 -12.10 16.81
C ILE A 288 -2.92 -12.41 18.31
N THR A 289 -2.44 -13.58 18.67
CA THR A 289 -2.00 -13.88 20.02
C THR A 289 -0.55 -13.38 20.14
N LEU A 290 -0.38 -12.28 20.82
CA LEU A 290 0.93 -11.85 21.31
C LEU A 290 1.28 -12.76 22.49
N ASP A 291 1.98 -13.87 22.25
CA ASP A 291 2.57 -14.66 23.32
C ASP A 291 3.68 -13.88 23.97
N ASP A 292 3.41 -13.49 25.22
CA ASP A 292 4.28 -12.71 26.11
C ASP A 292 5.17 -13.66 26.94
N THR A 293 5.76 -14.69 26.31
CA THR A 293 6.66 -15.61 27.01
C THR A 293 7.94 -15.89 26.21
N SER A 294 8.90 -15.01 26.33
CA SER A 294 10.33 -15.39 26.32
C SER A 294 11.19 -14.23 26.86
N VAL A 295 11.16 -14.06 28.19
CA VAL A 295 12.28 -13.47 28.92
C VAL A 295 12.84 -14.59 29.77
N GLY A 296 14.04 -15.01 29.36
CA GLY A 296 14.91 -15.93 30.07
C GLY A 296 16.34 -15.55 29.68
#